data_0df030e75fb5be775f2372b8f5d3643f
#
_entry.id   0df030e75fb5be775f2372b8f5d3643f
#
_cell.length_a   1.000
_cell.length_b   1.000
_cell.length_c   1.000
_cell.angle_alpha   90.00
_cell.angle_beta   90.00
_cell.angle_gamma   90.00
#
_symmetry.space_group_name_H-M   'P 1'
#
loop_
_entity.id
_entity.type
_entity.pdbx_description
1 polymer ?
#
loop_
_entity_poly.entity_id
_entity_poly.type
_entity_poly.pdbx_seq_one_letter_code
_entity_poly.pdbx_strand_id
1 'polypeptide(L)'
;MILDRFRLTDRVAVVTGAGRGIGAATAVALAEAGADVVIAARTEEDLRAVADQVAAAGRKAHVFAADLSDPSVAATLAEAAVDAFGRLDIVVNNMGGALPRPLLKTSVDALEAAFRFNVSTAHALTVSAAPHLLEAGGVVINISSAMGRLSGRGFAAYGTAKAALAHYTRLAAIDLAPRVRVNAIAVGSVATAALELVLANDELRTAMERSTPLRRIGTAEDVAAAVVFLTSPAGGYLTGKVLEVDGGLQAPNLDLPLPDL
;
A
#
# COMPACT_ATOMS: atom_id res chain seq x y z
N MET A 1 11.85 10.90 23.90
CA MET A 1 10.48 10.60 24.45
C MET A 1 9.82 9.51 23.59
N ILE A 2 8.68 8.94 23.99
CA ILE A 2 8.06 7.84 23.21
C ILE A 2 7.65 8.33 21.82
N LEU A 3 7.17 9.56 21.66
CA LEU A 3 6.78 10.12 20.37
C LEU A 3 7.95 10.32 19.40
N ASP A 4 9.17 10.47 19.90
CA ASP A 4 10.35 10.58 19.03
C ASP A 4 10.62 9.27 18.26
N ARG A 5 10.09 8.15 18.75
CA ARG A 5 10.19 6.86 18.05
C ARG A 5 9.37 6.78 16.78
N PHE A 6 8.45 7.71 16.53
CA PHE A 6 7.67 7.80 15.29
C PHE A 6 8.32 8.70 14.24
N ARG A 7 9.47 9.33 14.53
CA ARG A 7 10.19 10.18 13.60
C ARG A 7 10.95 9.36 12.57
N LEU A 8 10.95 9.88 11.34
CA LEU A 8 11.66 9.35 10.19
C LEU A 8 12.70 10.35 9.65
N THR A 9 13.26 11.16 10.56
CA THR A 9 14.25 12.19 10.21
C THR A 9 15.39 11.57 9.41
N ASP A 10 15.76 12.23 8.29
CA ASP A 10 16.82 11.84 7.37
C ASP A 10 16.63 10.45 6.71
N ARG A 11 15.41 9.96 6.64
CA ARG A 11 15.03 8.77 5.88
C ARG A 11 14.52 9.13 4.49
N VAL A 12 14.67 8.20 3.56
CA VAL A 12 14.15 8.30 2.19
C VAL A 12 13.19 7.13 1.94
N ALA A 13 11.99 7.47 1.44
CA ALA A 13 10.96 6.50 1.14
C ALA A 13 10.58 6.51 -0.34
N VAL A 14 10.29 5.33 -0.89
CA VAL A 14 9.61 5.16 -2.18
C VAL A 14 8.16 4.76 -1.90
N VAL A 15 7.20 5.46 -2.50
CA VAL A 15 5.76 5.14 -2.41
C VAL A 15 5.18 4.95 -3.80
N THR A 16 4.69 3.74 -4.10
CA THR A 16 4.04 3.44 -5.37
C THR A 16 2.54 3.75 -5.31
N GLY A 17 1.96 4.20 -6.45
CA GLY A 17 0.55 4.62 -6.50
C GLY A 17 0.26 5.85 -5.65
N ALA A 18 1.24 6.77 -5.57
CA ALA A 18 1.23 7.92 -4.65
C ALA A 18 0.43 9.14 -5.15
N GLY A 19 -0.19 9.09 -6.34
CA GLY A 19 -0.91 10.24 -6.89
C GLY A 19 -2.23 10.57 -6.17
N ARG A 20 -2.83 9.61 -5.46
CA ARG A 20 -4.12 9.79 -4.76
C ARG A 20 -4.35 8.75 -3.66
N GLY A 21 -5.40 8.97 -2.86
CA GLY A 21 -5.87 8.01 -1.85
C GLY A 21 -4.79 7.61 -0.85
N ILE A 22 -4.70 6.31 -0.54
CA ILE A 22 -3.78 5.77 0.48
C ILE A 22 -2.33 6.13 0.17
N GLY A 23 -1.90 6.03 -1.10
CA GLY A 23 -0.53 6.32 -1.48
C GLY A 23 -0.15 7.79 -1.28
N ALA A 24 -1.04 8.72 -1.65
CA ALA A 24 -0.84 10.15 -1.43
C ALA A 24 -0.78 10.49 0.06
N ALA A 25 -1.77 10.04 0.85
CA ALA A 25 -1.78 10.25 2.30
C ALA A 25 -0.55 9.64 2.98
N THR A 26 -0.09 8.46 2.51
CA THR A 26 1.13 7.82 3.01
C THR A 26 2.37 8.67 2.72
N ALA A 27 2.51 9.20 1.50
CA ALA A 27 3.67 10.03 1.14
C ALA A 27 3.73 11.30 2.00
N VAL A 28 2.59 11.96 2.20
CA VAL A 28 2.49 13.16 3.05
C VAL A 28 2.80 12.81 4.51
N ALA A 29 2.22 11.75 5.06
CA ALA A 29 2.44 11.35 6.46
C ALA A 29 3.92 10.95 6.73
N LEU A 30 4.59 10.29 5.76
CA LEU A 30 6.01 10.00 5.85
C LEU A 30 6.85 11.28 5.85
N ALA A 31 6.46 12.28 5.05
CA ALA A 31 7.10 13.59 5.04
C ALA A 31 6.89 14.36 6.35
N GLU A 32 5.68 14.37 6.89
CA GLU A 32 5.37 14.96 8.20
C GLU A 32 6.17 14.27 9.33
N ALA A 33 6.44 12.98 9.21
CA ALA A 33 7.30 12.23 10.13
C ALA A 33 8.82 12.52 9.92
N GLY A 34 9.21 13.21 8.84
CA GLY A 34 10.57 13.68 8.58
C GLY A 34 11.32 13.01 7.42
N ALA A 35 10.65 12.19 6.59
CA ALA A 35 11.28 11.53 5.44
C ALA A 35 11.19 12.38 4.17
N ASP A 36 12.20 12.29 3.29
CA ASP A 36 12.08 12.65 1.89
C ASP A 36 11.47 11.51 1.09
N VAL A 37 10.74 11.79 0.01
CA VAL A 37 9.94 10.76 -0.66
C VAL A 37 10.13 10.75 -2.18
N VAL A 38 10.26 9.57 -2.77
CA VAL A 38 10.00 9.35 -4.19
C VAL A 38 8.54 8.93 -4.32
N ILE A 39 7.76 9.69 -5.06
CA ILE A 39 6.34 9.46 -5.28
C ILE A 39 6.10 9.04 -6.73
N ALA A 40 5.53 7.86 -6.93
CA ALA A 40 5.41 7.27 -8.25
C ALA A 40 3.95 6.91 -8.58
N ALA A 41 3.47 7.37 -9.74
CA ALA A 41 2.17 7.05 -10.33
C ALA A 41 2.14 7.44 -11.81
N ARG A 42 1.03 7.17 -12.51
CA ARG A 42 0.88 7.48 -13.93
C ARG A 42 0.64 8.95 -14.24
N THR A 43 -0.11 9.64 -13.37
CA THR A 43 -0.55 11.01 -13.59
C THR A 43 0.40 11.99 -12.90
N GLU A 44 1.17 12.72 -13.69
CA GLU A 44 2.17 13.66 -13.17
C GLU A 44 1.52 14.83 -12.41
N GLU A 45 0.37 15.31 -12.86
CA GLU A 45 -0.37 16.40 -12.20
C GLU A 45 -0.77 16.01 -10.77
N ASP A 46 -1.33 14.80 -10.58
CA ASP A 46 -1.65 14.27 -9.25
C ASP A 46 -0.40 14.20 -8.35
N LEU A 47 0.72 13.73 -8.91
CA LEU A 47 1.99 13.64 -8.17
C LEU A 47 2.52 15.02 -7.79
N ARG A 48 2.41 16.03 -8.65
CA ARG A 48 2.83 17.39 -8.34
C ARG A 48 2.02 17.99 -7.17
N ALA A 49 0.71 17.76 -7.15
CA ALA A 49 -0.14 18.19 -6.03
C ALA A 49 0.26 17.52 -4.69
N VAL A 50 0.71 16.26 -4.73
CA VAL A 50 1.26 15.57 -3.54
C VAL A 50 2.64 16.11 -3.18
N ALA A 51 3.49 16.41 -4.16
CA ALA A 51 4.81 17.00 -3.94
C ALA A 51 4.71 18.37 -3.23
N ASP A 52 3.71 19.18 -3.58
CA ASP A 52 3.46 20.47 -2.91
C ASP A 52 3.10 20.27 -1.42
N GLN A 53 2.31 19.24 -1.09
CA GLN A 53 2.00 18.89 0.30
C GLN A 53 3.23 18.41 1.07
N VAL A 54 4.08 17.60 0.43
CA VAL A 54 5.37 17.17 1.00
C VAL A 54 6.27 18.37 1.25
N ALA A 55 6.34 19.32 0.32
CA ALA A 55 7.11 20.56 0.48
C ALA A 55 6.56 21.42 1.63
N ALA A 56 5.24 21.48 1.79
CA ALA A 56 4.60 22.20 2.91
C ALA A 56 4.95 21.55 4.28
N ALA A 57 5.23 20.23 4.33
CA ALA A 57 5.76 19.54 5.50
C ALA A 57 7.28 19.76 5.70
N GLY A 58 7.93 20.59 4.87
CA GLY A 58 9.35 20.90 4.93
C GLY A 58 10.28 19.80 4.43
N ARG A 59 9.75 18.87 3.61
CA ARG A 59 10.52 17.75 3.03
C ARG A 59 10.55 17.83 1.51
N LYS A 60 11.31 16.95 0.87
CA LYS A 60 11.49 16.92 -0.58
C LYS A 60 10.75 15.73 -1.18
N ALA A 61 10.11 15.97 -2.32
CA ALA A 61 9.53 14.92 -3.15
C ALA A 61 10.26 14.84 -4.49
N HIS A 62 10.60 13.63 -4.91
CA HIS A 62 11.00 13.34 -6.30
C HIS A 62 9.80 12.73 -7.02
N VAL A 63 9.31 13.42 -8.05
CA VAL A 63 8.15 12.97 -8.85
C VAL A 63 8.62 11.99 -9.92
N PHE A 64 8.06 10.78 -9.92
CA PHE A 64 8.34 9.74 -10.91
C PHE A 64 7.03 9.35 -11.63
N ALA A 65 6.76 9.99 -12.76
CA ALA A 65 5.56 9.74 -13.56
C ALA A 65 5.80 8.56 -14.52
N ALA A 66 5.22 7.39 -14.23
CA ALA A 66 5.34 6.18 -15.04
C ALA A 66 4.19 5.20 -14.81
N ASP A 67 3.98 4.30 -15.79
CA ASP A 67 3.11 3.13 -15.60
C ASP A 67 3.90 2.00 -14.92
N LEU A 68 3.62 1.81 -13.64
CA LEU A 68 4.26 0.79 -12.81
C LEU A 68 3.62 -0.61 -12.96
N SER A 69 2.67 -0.82 -13.87
CA SER A 69 2.09 -2.14 -14.13
C SER A 69 3.11 -3.10 -14.74
N ASP A 70 4.18 -2.57 -15.34
CA ASP A 70 5.37 -3.34 -15.70
C ASP A 70 6.31 -3.44 -14.49
N PRO A 71 6.60 -4.67 -14.00
CA PRO A 71 7.53 -4.87 -12.88
C PRO A 71 8.95 -4.33 -13.15
N SER A 72 9.39 -4.29 -14.40
CA SER A 72 10.71 -3.74 -14.75
C SER A 72 10.78 -2.22 -14.50
N VAL A 73 9.70 -1.51 -14.77
CA VAL A 73 9.60 -0.08 -14.47
C VAL A 73 9.51 0.15 -12.96
N ALA A 74 8.75 -0.67 -12.23
CA ALA A 74 8.68 -0.57 -10.77
C ALA A 74 10.06 -0.78 -10.12
N ALA A 75 10.88 -1.67 -10.65
CA ALA A 75 12.23 -1.94 -10.16
C ALA A 75 13.17 -0.71 -10.26
N THR A 76 12.98 0.19 -11.23
CA THR A 76 13.85 1.37 -11.39
C THR A 76 13.67 2.43 -10.28
N LEU A 77 12.61 2.34 -9.49
CA LEU A 77 12.35 3.30 -8.41
C LEU A 77 13.39 3.26 -7.29
N ALA A 78 14.08 2.12 -7.10
CA ALA A 78 15.14 2.02 -6.11
C ALA A 78 16.32 2.94 -6.46
N GLU A 79 16.79 2.84 -7.70
CA GLU A 79 17.87 3.72 -8.19
C GLU A 79 17.42 5.18 -8.25
N ALA A 80 16.19 5.45 -8.67
CA ALA A 80 15.65 6.82 -8.67
C ALA A 80 15.70 7.47 -7.27
N ALA A 81 15.50 6.70 -6.21
CA ALA A 81 15.62 7.20 -4.84
C ALA A 81 17.07 7.50 -4.46
N VAL A 82 18.00 6.63 -4.86
CA VAL A 82 19.44 6.82 -4.61
C VAL A 82 19.97 7.99 -5.40
N ASP A 83 19.59 8.12 -6.67
CA ASP A 83 20.01 9.23 -7.53
C ASP A 83 19.49 10.58 -6.99
N ALA A 84 18.25 10.62 -6.50
CA ALA A 84 17.64 11.86 -6.01
C ALA A 84 18.10 12.26 -4.61
N PHE A 85 18.37 11.30 -3.71
CA PHE A 85 18.56 11.55 -2.28
C PHE A 85 19.77 10.84 -1.65
N GLY A 86 20.50 10.03 -2.41
CA GLY A 86 21.72 9.36 -1.97
C GLY A 86 21.49 8.10 -1.11
N ARG A 87 20.22 7.69 -0.87
CA ARG A 87 19.88 6.53 -0.03
C ARG A 87 18.46 6.04 -0.27
N LEU A 88 18.15 4.84 0.24
CA LEU A 88 16.80 4.31 0.33
C LEU A 88 16.61 3.53 1.63
N ASP A 89 15.62 3.94 2.44
CA ASP A 89 15.34 3.35 3.76
C ASP A 89 13.99 2.63 3.81
N ILE A 90 13.01 3.11 3.05
CA ILE A 90 11.61 2.70 3.16
C ILE A 90 11.03 2.44 1.77
N VAL A 91 10.40 1.29 1.58
CA VAL A 91 9.61 0.98 0.40
C VAL A 91 8.16 0.75 0.81
N VAL A 92 7.22 1.47 0.19
CA VAL A 92 5.78 1.24 0.35
C VAL A 92 5.20 0.79 -0.99
N ASN A 93 4.97 -0.52 -1.11
CA ASN A 93 4.28 -1.14 -2.23
C ASN A 93 2.77 -0.94 -2.05
N ASN A 94 2.28 0.23 -2.45
CA ASN A 94 0.86 0.58 -2.33
C ASN A 94 0.08 0.35 -3.63
N MET A 95 0.73 0.35 -4.78
CA MET A 95 0.06 0.08 -6.05
C MET A 95 -0.60 -1.31 -6.03
N GLY A 96 -1.82 -1.39 -6.56
CA GLY A 96 -2.55 -2.64 -6.67
C GLY A 96 -4.03 -2.42 -6.97
N GLY A 97 -4.73 -3.51 -7.25
CA GLY A 97 -6.15 -3.51 -7.56
C GLY A 97 -6.50 -4.63 -8.53
N ALA A 98 -7.78 -4.93 -8.64
CA ALA A 98 -8.43 -5.65 -9.72
C ALA A 98 -9.94 -5.43 -9.62
N LEU A 99 -10.63 -5.37 -10.75
CA LEU A 99 -12.08 -5.22 -10.76
C LEU A 99 -12.75 -6.53 -10.32
N PRO A 100 -13.78 -6.49 -9.45
CA PRO A 100 -14.56 -7.64 -9.09
C PRO A 100 -15.26 -8.24 -10.33
N ARG A 101 -15.25 -9.59 -10.44
CA ARG A 101 -15.88 -10.33 -11.51
C ARG A 101 -16.44 -11.66 -11.00
N PRO A 102 -17.58 -12.14 -11.51
CA PRO A 102 -18.06 -13.50 -11.23
C PRO A 102 -16.98 -14.53 -11.55
N LEU A 103 -16.92 -15.61 -10.79
CA LEU A 103 -15.87 -16.64 -10.94
C LEU A 103 -15.81 -17.18 -12.38
N LEU A 104 -16.96 -17.52 -12.98
CA LEU A 104 -17.02 -18.06 -14.35
C LEU A 104 -16.66 -17.04 -15.45
N LYS A 105 -16.56 -15.75 -15.11
CA LYS A 105 -16.10 -14.68 -16.00
C LYS A 105 -14.68 -14.20 -15.69
N THR A 106 -14.01 -14.84 -14.75
CA THR A 106 -12.60 -14.57 -14.39
C THR A 106 -11.73 -15.51 -15.19
N SER A 107 -11.16 -15.02 -16.30
CA SER A 107 -10.23 -15.79 -17.12
C SER A 107 -8.89 -16.02 -16.41
N VAL A 108 -8.09 -16.95 -16.89
CA VAL A 108 -6.71 -17.17 -16.45
C VAL A 108 -5.90 -15.89 -16.58
N ASP A 109 -5.99 -15.20 -17.74
CA ASP A 109 -5.29 -13.94 -17.99
C ASP A 109 -5.68 -12.86 -16.96
N ALA A 110 -6.96 -12.78 -16.56
CA ALA A 110 -7.40 -11.83 -15.55
C ALA A 110 -6.84 -12.14 -14.15
N LEU A 111 -6.70 -13.42 -13.81
CA LEU A 111 -6.07 -13.88 -12.58
C LEU A 111 -4.56 -13.55 -12.58
N GLU A 112 -3.87 -13.87 -13.67
CA GLU A 112 -2.44 -13.59 -13.86
C GLU A 112 -2.15 -12.10 -13.87
N ALA A 113 -2.98 -11.29 -14.55
CA ALA A 113 -2.86 -9.84 -14.55
C ALA A 113 -3.02 -9.25 -13.13
N ALA A 114 -3.98 -9.75 -12.34
CA ALA A 114 -4.14 -9.35 -10.96
C ALA A 114 -2.92 -9.73 -10.11
N PHE A 115 -2.36 -10.94 -10.30
CA PHE A 115 -1.14 -11.35 -9.61
C PHE A 115 0.05 -10.49 -10.02
N ARG A 116 0.26 -10.27 -11.32
CA ARG A 116 1.32 -9.40 -11.84
C ARG A 116 1.26 -8.00 -11.25
N PHE A 117 0.08 -7.38 -11.23
CA PHE A 117 -0.12 -6.01 -10.77
C PHE A 117 0.01 -5.84 -9.25
N ASN A 118 -0.37 -6.85 -8.45
CA ASN A 118 -0.37 -6.75 -6.99
C ASN A 118 0.86 -7.39 -6.33
N VAL A 119 1.46 -8.41 -6.95
CA VAL A 119 2.54 -9.20 -6.34
C VAL A 119 3.85 -9.02 -7.08
N SER A 120 3.87 -9.22 -8.41
CA SER A 120 5.13 -9.19 -9.17
C SER A 120 5.76 -7.80 -9.17
N THR A 121 4.98 -6.73 -9.24
CA THR A 121 5.48 -5.35 -9.14
C THR A 121 6.09 -5.05 -7.76
N ALA A 122 5.42 -5.49 -6.69
CA ALA A 122 5.93 -5.35 -5.32
C ALA A 122 7.22 -6.16 -5.11
N HIS A 123 7.28 -7.37 -5.67
CA HIS A 123 8.49 -8.20 -5.64
C HIS A 123 9.64 -7.53 -6.39
N ALA A 124 9.42 -7.04 -7.61
CA ALA A 124 10.45 -6.42 -8.43
C ALA A 124 11.08 -5.20 -7.73
N LEU A 125 10.25 -4.31 -7.18
CA LEU A 125 10.76 -3.17 -6.40
C LEU A 125 11.46 -3.62 -5.11
N THR A 126 10.92 -4.59 -4.39
CA THR A 126 11.56 -5.10 -3.16
C THR A 126 12.94 -5.68 -3.44
N VAL A 127 13.10 -6.46 -4.52
CA VAL A 127 14.39 -7.06 -4.89
C VAL A 127 15.40 -6.00 -5.33
N SER A 128 15.00 -5.04 -6.17
CA SER A 128 15.90 -3.96 -6.60
C SER A 128 16.29 -3.05 -5.44
N ALA A 129 15.39 -2.81 -4.49
CA ALA A 129 15.66 -2.00 -3.30
C ALA A 129 16.48 -2.73 -2.23
N ALA A 130 16.53 -4.07 -2.25
CA ALA A 130 17.14 -4.85 -1.18
C ALA A 130 18.60 -4.48 -0.85
N PRO A 131 19.52 -4.22 -1.81
CA PRO A 131 20.87 -3.81 -1.49
C PRO A 131 20.91 -2.53 -0.63
N HIS A 132 20.15 -1.52 -1.00
CA HIS A 132 20.10 -0.23 -0.31
C HIS A 132 19.40 -0.36 1.05
N LEU A 133 18.31 -1.14 1.13
CA LEU A 133 17.64 -1.42 2.39
C LEU A 133 18.52 -2.19 3.38
N LEU A 134 19.33 -3.14 2.89
CA LEU A 134 20.29 -3.88 3.71
C LEU A 134 21.36 -2.97 4.28
N GLU A 135 21.83 -1.99 3.53
CA GLU A 135 22.80 -0.99 4.00
C GLU A 135 22.17 -0.07 5.06
N ALA A 136 20.95 0.40 4.81
CA ALA A 136 20.25 1.35 5.68
C ALA A 136 19.62 0.73 6.94
N GLY A 137 19.51 -0.61 7.03
CA GLY A 137 18.65 -1.27 8.03
C GLY A 137 17.18 -0.92 7.82
N GLY A 138 16.71 -1.03 6.57
CA GLY A 138 15.47 -0.46 6.09
C GLY A 138 14.21 -1.28 6.37
N VAL A 139 13.11 -0.89 5.71
CA VAL A 139 11.79 -1.53 5.87
C VAL A 139 10.96 -1.50 4.60
N VAL A 140 10.23 -2.59 4.35
CA VAL A 140 9.24 -2.71 3.28
C VAL A 140 7.85 -2.85 3.89
N ILE A 141 6.89 -2.08 3.36
CA ILE A 141 5.46 -2.18 3.69
C ILE A 141 4.69 -2.53 2.43
N ASN A 142 3.95 -3.63 2.48
CA ASN A 142 3.06 -4.06 1.40
C ASN A 142 1.61 -3.71 1.75
N ILE A 143 0.95 -2.90 0.93
CA ILE A 143 -0.48 -2.60 1.11
C ILE A 143 -1.30 -3.76 0.52
N SER A 144 -1.76 -4.63 1.42
CA SER A 144 -2.65 -5.74 1.13
C SER A 144 -4.12 -5.32 1.31
N SER A 145 -5.01 -6.25 1.56
CA SER A 145 -6.45 -5.99 1.72
C SER A 145 -7.06 -6.99 2.70
N ALA A 146 -8.12 -6.60 3.38
CA ALA A 146 -8.99 -7.50 4.12
C ALA A 146 -9.50 -8.64 3.22
N MET A 147 -9.71 -8.40 1.92
CA MET A 147 -10.07 -9.43 0.93
C MET A 147 -8.97 -10.48 0.69
N GLY A 148 -7.76 -10.30 1.17
CA GLY A 148 -6.72 -11.33 1.21
C GLY A 148 -6.95 -12.41 2.28
N ARG A 149 -7.84 -12.16 3.26
CA ARG A 149 -8.25 -13.11 4.31
C ARG A 149 -9.75 -13.38 4.36
N LEU A 150 -10.57 -12.42 3.93
CA LEU A 150 -12.03 -12.55 3.88
C LEU A 150 -12.45 -13.12 2.53
N SER A 151 -13.54 -13.87 2.53
CA SER A 151 -14.12 -14.47 1.32
C SER A 151 -15.35 -13.69 0.88
N GLY A 152 -15.29 -13.08 -0.30
CA GLY A 152 -16.40 -12.36 -0.91
C GLY A 152 -16.60 -12.76 -2.37
N ARG A 153 -17.85 -12.69 -2.85
CA ARG A 153 -18.19 -12.96 -4.26
C ARG A 153 -17.53 -11.94 -5.18
N GLY A 154 -17.01 -12.39 -6.31
CA GLY A 154 -16.38 -11.52 -7.29
C GLY A 154 -14.90 -11.22 -7.05
N PHE A 155 -14.32 -11.65 -5.96
CA PHE A 155 -12.93 -11.33 -5.59
C PHE A 155 -11.92 -12.43 -5.86
N ALA A 156 -12.23 -13.42 -6.71
CA ALA A 156 -11.32 -14.55 -6.98
C ALA A 156 -9.92 -14.08 -7.41
N ALA A 157 -9.80 -13.16 -8.37
CA ALA A 157 -8.50 -12.66 -8.81
C ALA A 157 -7.84 -11.73 -7.77
N TYR A 158 -8.58 -10.73 -7.28
CA TYR A 158 -8.05 -9.73 -6.35
C TYR A 158 -7.70 -10.34 -4.99
N GLY A 159 -8.65 -11.08 -4.39
CA GLY A 159 -8.46 -11.68 -3.07
C GLY A 159 -7.29 -12.67 -3.07
N THR A 160 -7.18 -13.52 -4.12
CA THR A 160 -6.05 -14.44 -4.27
C THR A 160 -4.72 -13.69 -4.37
N ALA A 161 -4.63 -12.61 -5.17
CA ALA A 161 -3.42 -11.82 -5.29
C ALA A 161 -3.05 -11.13 -3.97
N LYS A 162 -4.04 -10.60 -3.22
CA LYS A 162 -3.78 -9.95 -1.91
C LYS A 162 -3.44 -10.96 -0.81
N ALA A 163 -3.98 -12.18 -0.86
CA ALA A 163 -3.56 -13.29 0.01
C ALA A 163 -2.11 -13.69 -0.30
N ALA A 164 -1.76 -13.81 -1.58
CA ALA A 164 -0.39 -14.10 -2.01
C ALA A 164 0.59 -13.01 -1.55
N LEU A 165 0.24 -11.71 -1.67
CA LEU A 165 1.08 -10.60 -1.19
C LEU A 165 1.26 -10.65 0.34
N ALA A 166 0.21 -10.99 1.09
CA ALA A 166 0.29 -11.16 2.53
C ALA A 166 1.20 -12.33 2.93
N HIS A 167 1.19 -13.44 2.19
CA HIS A 167 2.10 -14.56 2.44
C HIS A 167 3.53 -14.25 1.99
N TYR A 168 3.70 -13.63 0.81
CA TYR A 168 4.98 -13.13 0.32
C TYR A 168 5.68 -12.24 1.36
N THR A 169 4.93 -11.36 2.04
CA THR A 169 5.45 -10.53 3.12
C THR A 169 6.14 -11.34 4.21
N ARG A 170 5.54 -12.48 4.61
CA ARG A 170 6.10 -13.37 5.66
C ARG A 170 7.38 -14.04 5.20
N LEU A 171 7.44 -14.49 3.95
CA LEU A 171 8.62 -15.13 3.36
C LEU A 171 9.77 -14.12 3.21
N ALA A 172 9.50 -12.98 2.58
CA ALA A 172 10.50 -11.93 2.41
C ALA A 172 11.05 -11.40 3.75
N ALA A 173 10.21 -11.37 4.80
CA ALA A 173 10.64 -10.97 6.13
C ALA A 173 11.69 -11.92 6.74
N ILE A 174 11.58 -13.22 6.48
CA ILE A 174 12.57 -14.21 6.95
C ILE A 174 13.87 -14.09 6.14
N ASP A 175 13.75 -13.96 4.82
CA ASP A 175 14.92 -13.90 3.92
C ASP A 175 15.75 -12.62 4.14
N LEU A 176 15.11 -11.49 4.48
CA LEU A 176 15.77 -10.20 4.66
C LEU A 176 16.15 -9.87 6.12
N ALA A 177 15.69 -10.69 7.09
CA ALA A 177 16.07 -10.56 8.48
C ALA A 177 17.58 -10.89 8.68
N PRO A 178 18.24 -10.30 9.70
CA PRO A 178 17.72 -9.36 10.70
C PRO A 178 17.80 -7.90 10.28
N ARG A 179 18.29 -7.59 9.07
CA ARG A 179 18.67 -6.22 8.68
C ARG A 179 17.50 -5.42 8.10
N VAL A 180 16.57 -6.06 7.39
CA VAL A 180 15.40 -5.42 6.80
C VAL A 180 14.14 -6.02 7.37
N ARG A 181 13.19 -5.16 7.75
CA ARG A 181 11.87 -5.58 8.20
C ARG A 181 10.89 -5.54 7.02
N VAL A 182 10.03 -6.54 6.90
CA VAL A 182 8.98 -6.57 5.88
C VAL A 182 7.65 -6.84 6.56
N ASN A 183 6.69 -5.92 6.42
CA ASN A 183 5.34 -6.07 6.97
C ASN A 183 4.28 -5.73 5.92
N ALA A 184 3.05 -6.10 6.18
CA ALA A 184 1.92 -5.72 5.35
C ALA A 184 0.82 -5.05 6.19
N ILE A 185 -0.02 -4.27 5.51
CA ILE A 185 -1.26 -3.74 6.06
C ILE A 185 -2.43 -4.33 5.26
N ALA A 186 -3.31 -5.06 5.92
CA ALA A 186 -4.56 -5.55 5.36
C ALA A 186 -5.62 -4.46 5.52
N VAL A 187 -5.86 -3.71 4.44
CA VAL A 187 -6.76 -2.56 4.44
C VAL A 187 -8.20 -3.00 4.22
N GLY A 188 -9.12 -2.50 5.03
CA GLY A 188 -10.56 -2.66 4.86
C GLY A 188 -11.15 -1.69 3.84
N SER A 189 -12.41 -1.29 4.07
CA SER A 189 -13.09 -0.28 3.25
C SER A 189 -12.60 1.12 3.62
N VAL A 190 -11.89 1.77 2.71
CA VAL A 190 -11.31 3.10 2.87
C VAL A 190 -11.84 4.03 1.78
N ALA A 191 -12.22 5.24 2.15
CA ALA A 191 -12.74 6.27 1.25
C ALA A 191 -11.65 6.71 0.25
N THR A 192 -11.65 6.07 -0.91
CA THR A 192 -10.75 6.33 -2.04
C THR A 192 -11.55 6.23 -3.34
N ALA A 193 -10.94 6.59 -4.46
CA ALA A 193 -11.56 6.45 -5.78
C ALA A 193 -12.05 5.01 -6.08
N ALA A 194 -11.48 3.99 -5.44
CA ALA A 194 -11.95 2.60 -5.59
C ALA A 194 -13.36 2.39 -5.01
N LEU A 195 -13.80 3.21 -4.06
CA LEU A 195 -15.14 3.17 -3.45
C LEU A 195 -16.04 4.34 -3.90
N GLU A 196 -15.65 5.13 -4.89
CA GLU A 196 -16.38 6.32 -5.31
C GLU A 196 -17.87 6.05 -5.59
N LEU A 197 -18.17 4.95 -6.31
CA LEU A 197 -19.56 4.55 -6.61
C LEU A 197 -20.35 4.20 -5.34
N VAL A 198 -19.72 3.62 -4.34
CA VAL A 198 -20.34 3.30 -3.05
C VAL A 198 -20.56 4.58 -2.25
N LEU A 199 -19.56 5.46 -2.23
CA LEU A 199 -19.64 6.74 -1.50
C LEU A 199 -20.67 7.71 -2.09
N ALA A 200 -20.90 7.63 -3.40
CA ALA A 200 -21.93 8.43 -4.09
C ALA A 200 -23.36 7.91 -3.87
N ASN A 201 -23.53 6.71 -3.30
CA ASN A 201 -24.83 6.11 -3.01
C ASN A 201 -25.02 5.99 -1.50
N ASP A 202 -25.95 6.78 -0.94
CA ASP A 202 -26.20 6.84 0.50
C ASP A 202 -26.65 5.50 1.13
N GLU A 203 -27.38 4.67 0.37
CA GLU A 203 -27.83 3.37 0.85
C GLU A 203 -26.64 2.39 0.95
N LEU A 204 -25.81 2.31 -0.09
CA LEU A 204 -24.64 1.45 -0.10
C LEU A 204 -23.61 1.91 0.95
N ARG A 205 -23.40 3.22 1.07
CA ARG A 205 -22.53 3.78 2.11
C ARG A 205 -23.01 3.41 3.50
N THR A 206 -24.30 3.65 3.80
CA THR A 206 -24.89 3.34 5.09
C THR A 206 -24.83 1.83 5.40
N ALA A 207 -25.08 0.97 4.39
CA ALA A 207 -24.99 -0.48 4.56
C ALA A 207 -23.56 -0.90 4.90
N MET A 208 -22.57 -0.36 4.20
CA MET A 208 -21.14 -0.61 4.45
C MET A 208 -20.73 -0.15 5.86
N GLU A 209 -21.12 1.03 6.27
CA GLU A 209 -20.84 1.57 7.61
C GLU A 209 -21.49 0.69 8.71
N ARG A 210 -22.76 0.28 8.52
CA ARG A 210 -23.46 -0.61 9.46
C ARG A 210 -22.82 -1.98 9.58
N SER A 211 -22.24 -2.51 8.49
CA SER A 211 -21.56 -3.80 8.46
C SER A 211 -20.11 -3.74 8.94
N THR A 212 -19.59 -2.54 9.18
CA THR A 212 -18.26 -2.35 9.77
C THR A 212 -18.41 -2.22 11.29
N PRO A 213 -17.67 -2.98 12.12
CA PRO A 213 -17.77 -2.88 13.59
C PRO A 213 -17.56 -1.47 14.13
N LEU A 214 -16.60 -0.68 13.60
CA LEU A 214 -16.38 0.72 13.98
C LEU A 214 -17.43 1.70 13.39
N ARG A 215 -18.44 1.21 12.65
CA ARG A 215 -19.57 2.01 12.10
C ARG A 215 -19.17 3.20 11.24
N ARG A 216 -18.02 3.13 10.62
CA ARG A 216 -17.53 4.10 9.64
C ARG A 216 -16.72 3.43 8.55
N ILE A 217 -16.62 4.08 7.42
CA ILE A 217 -15.62 3.80 6.40
C ILE A 217 -14.31 4.44 6.87
N GLY A 218 -13.18 3.74 6.69
CA GLY A 218 -11.85 4.27 7.01
C GLY A 218 -11.44 5.42 6.09
N THR A 219 -10.46 6.19 6.51
CA THR A 219 -9.82 7.22 5.69
C THR A 219 -8.43 6.77 5.22
N ALA A 220 -7.86 7.46 4.24
CA ALA A 220 -6.50 7.19 3.80
C ALA A 220 -5.48 7.44 4.92
N GLU A 221 -5.75 8.40 5.80
CA GLU A 221 -4.94 8.77 6.95
C GLU A 221 -4.92 7.68 8.03
N ASP A 222 -6.02 6.92 8.21
CA ASP A 222 -6.04 5.75 9.11
C ASP A 222 -4.96 4.73 8.68
N VAL A 223 -4.79 4.53 7.37
CA VAL A 223 -3.77 3.62 6.82
C VAL A 223 -2.38 4.25 6.88
N ALA A 224 -2.26 5.53 6.52
CA ALA A 224 -0.98 6.25 6.54
C ALA A 224 -0.37 6.29 7.95
N ALA A 225 -1.16 6.47 9.00
CA ALA A 225 -0.71 6.41 10.38
C ALA A 225 -0.11 5.03 10.74
N ALA A 226 -0.71 3.95 10.26
CA ALA A 226 -0.17 2.59 10.44
C ALA A 226 1.14 2.39 9.65
N VAL A 227 1.28 2.99 8.45
CA VAL A 227 2.54 2.98 7.69
C VAL A 227 3.62 3.70 8.47
N VAL A 228 3.38 4.91 8.99
CA VAL A 228 4.35 5.65 9.81
C VAL A 228 4.77 4.83 11.03
N PHE A 229 3.82 4.20 11.73
CA PHE A 229 4.13 3.30 12.86
C PHE A 229 5.07 2.17 12.44
N LEU A 230 4.73 1.41 11.39
CA LEU A 230 5.50 0.23 10.96
C LEU A 230 6.87 0.59 10.38
N THR A 231 7.01 1.78 9.75
CA THR A 231 8.25 2.23 9.13
C THR A 231 9.21 2.85 10.14
N SER A 232 8.70 3.41 11.22
CA SER A 232 9.48 4.10 12.24
C SER A 232 10.11 3.15 13.27
N PRO A 233 11.00 3.64 14.14
CA PRO A 233 11.52 2.90 15.29
C PRO A 233 10.44 2.40 16.28
N ALA A 234 9.22 2.99 16.25
CA ALA A 234 8.10 2.52 17.07
C ALA A 234 7.67 1.10 16.66
N GLY A 235 7.70 0.77 15.35
CA GLY A 235 7.44 -0.56 14.81
C GLY A 235 8.69 -1.45 14.73
N GLY A 236 9.82 -1.07 15.33
CA GLY A 236 11.13 -1.71 15.17
C GLY A 236 11.22 -3.18 15.59
N TYR A 237 10.26 -3.70 16.34
CA TYR A 237 10.21 -5.12 16.73
C TYR A 237 9.16 -5.94 15.97
N LEU A 238 8.71 -5.41 14.81
CA LEU A 238 7.71 -6.06 13.95
C LEU A 238 8.33 -6.39 12.59
N THR A 239 8.34 -7.68 12.24
CA THR A 239 8.63 -8.16 10.89
C THR A 239 7.78 -9.39 10.58
N GLY A 240 7.43 -9.60 9.33
CA GLY A 240 6.57 -10.71 8.86
C GLY A 240 5.11 -10.59 9.31
N LYS A 241 4.66 -9.41 9.75
CA LYS A 241 3.29 -9.20 10.25
C LYS A 241 2.38 -8.63 9.16
N VAL A 242 1.11 -9.00 9.25
CA VAL A 242 0.01 -8.40 8.48
C VAL A 242 -0.88 -7.69 9.49
N LEU A 243 -0.79 -6.36 9.53
CA LEU A 243 -1.58 -5.52 10.42
C LEU A 243 -2.93 -5.23 9.75
N GLU A 244 -4.02 -5.53 10.41
CA GLU A 244 -5.36 -5.24 9.93
C GLU A 244 -5.74 -3.79 10.29
N VAL A 245 -6.04 -2.97 9.26
CA VAL A 245 -6.56 -1.61 9.38
C VAL A 245 -7.87 -1.58 8.61
N ASP A 246 -8.92 -2.12 9.22
CA ASP A 246 -10.16 -2.47 8.53
C ASP A 246 -11.44 -2.19 9.33
N GLY A 247 -11.33 -1.49 10.46
CA GLY A 247 -12.49 -1.19 11.31
C GLY A 247 -13.07 -2.41 12.04
N GLY A 248 -12.32 -3.51 12.12
CA GLY A 248 -12.71 -4.74 12.83
C GLY A 248 -13.48 -5.74 11.98
N LEU A 249 -13.36 -5.70 10.65
CA LEU A 249 -14.08 -6.60 9.73
C LEU A 249 -13.79 -8.07 10.01
N GLN A 250 -14.86 -8.87 10.17
CA GLN A 250 -14.81 -10.34 10.25
C GLN A 250 -15.41 -11.00 9.01
N ALA A 251 -16.18 -10.25 8.24
CA ALA A 251 -16.79 -10.64 6.97
C ALA A 251 -16.75 -9.44 6.01
N PRO A 252 -16.92 -9.66 4.69
CA PRO A 252 -17.08 -8.56 3.75
C PRO A 252 -18.25 -7.65 4.17
N ASN A 253 -18.04 -6.35 4.11
CA ASN A 253 -19.03 -5.34 4.49
C ASN A 253 -19.79 -4.74 3.30
N LEU A 254 -19.59 -5.30 2.12
CA LEU A 254 -20.34 -4.99 0.90
C LEU A 254 -20.61 -6.29 0.14
N ASP A 255 -21.89 -6.62 -0.01
CA ASP A 255 -22.34 -7.67 -0.90
C ASP A 255 -22.43 -7.12 -2.33
N LEU A 256 -21.67 -7.73 -3.24
CA LEU A 256 -21.81 -7.43 -4.66
C LEU A 256 -23.05 -8.16 -5.20
N PRO A 257 -23.95 -7.46 -5.95
CA PRO A 257 -25.16 -8.05 -6.50
C PRO A 257 -24.86 -8.94 -7.70
N LEU A 258 -24.10 -10.01 -7.46
CA LEU A 258 -23.79 -11.01 -8.48
C LEU A 258 -24.89 -12.09 -8.46
N PRO A 259 -25.41 -12.50 -9.63
CA PRO A 259 -26.44 -13.53 -9.70
C PRO A 259 -25.92 -14.87 -9.18
N ASP A 260 -26.82 -15.70 -8.66
CA ASP A 260 -26.52 -17.09 -8.38
C ASP A 260 -26.30 -17.86 -9.69
N LEU A 261 -25.52 -18.95 -9.64
CA LEU A 261 -25.17 -19.80 -10.80
C LEU A 261 -26.27 -20.80 -11.06
#